data_69c93ac7ee4efc65e4e9f183c7730ce6
#
_entry.id   69c93ac7ee4efc65e4e9f183c7730ce6
#
_cell.length_a   1.000
_cell.length_b   1.000
_cell.length_c   1.000
_cell.angle_alpha   90.00
_cell.angle_beta   90.00
_cell.angle_gamma   90.00
#
_symmetry.space_group_name_H-M   'P 1'
#
loop_
_entity.id
_entity.type
_entity.pdbx_description
1 polymer ?
#
loop_
_entity_poly.entity_id
_entity_poly.type
_entity_poly.pdbx_seq_one_letter_code
_entity_poly.pdbx_strand_id
1 'polypeptide(L)'
;SQPVSIDAFFKKTDQGLKLDSSVFIQGKFRTFLQFTEYPQPGKSKIFRVVVNEVLSHDLRDDLSQRAYKLSDYAYPQDFVNLPVKVDSEVGKVFLAINWRGTNRLVPPRTATVELTWSKTTPSVLELKRVLCWEFLGVGGEIGNTASPAGDTASADAGKTQ
;
A
#
# COMPACT_ATOMS: atom_id res chain seq x y z
N SER A 1 34.43 -1.87 2.24
CA SER A 1 32.97 -1.85 2.21
C SER A 1 32.50 -0.89 1.14
N GLN A 2 31.70 -1.35 0.20
CA GLN A 2 31.12 -0.47 -0.79
C GLN A 2 30.08 0.45 -0.12
N PRO A 3 30.00 1.73 -0.52
CA PRO A 3 28.99 2.63 0.00
C PRO A 3 27.60 2.13 -0.41
N VAL A 4 26.71 1.93 0.56
CA VAL A 4 25.32 1.57 0.31
C VAL A 4 24.62 2.86 -0.11
N SER A 5 24.19 2.93 -1.37
CA SER A 5 23.32 4.01 -1.84
C SER A 5 21.90 3.77 -1.33
N ILE A 6 21.32 4.76 -0.69
CA ILE A 6 19.94 4.74 -0.24
C ILE A 6 19.24 5.93 -0.89
N ASP A 7 18.16 5.67 -1.59
CA ASP A 7 17.34 6.73 -2.18
C ASP A 7 16.69 7.57 -1.10
N ALA A 8 16.85 8.89 -1.21
CA ALA A 8 16.24 9.84 -0.31
C ALA A 8 14.99 10.46 -0.95
N PHE A 9 13.86 10.33 -0.30
CA PHE A 9 12.58 10.87 -0.75
C PHE A 9 12.29 12.17 -0.04
N PHE A 10 11.92 13.19 -0.81
CA PHE A 10 11.57 14.49 -0.29
C PHE A 10 10.08 14.77 -0.54
N LYS A 11 9.40 15.18 0.50
CA LYS A 11 8.02 15.65 0.43
C LYS A 11 8.01 17.16 0.31
N LYS A 12 7.28 17.69 -0.67
CA LYS A 12 7.04 19.12 -0.79
C LYS A 12 6.04 19.56 0.28
N THR A 13 6.40 20.57 1.04
CA THR A 13 5.56 21.19 2.05
C THR A 13 5.50 22.69 1.79
N ASP A 14 4.63 23.40 2.49
CA ASP A 14 4.56 24.87 2.52
C ASP A 14 5.87 25.53 2.97
N GLN A 15 6.68 24.80 3.73
CA GLN A 15 8.00 25.22 4.21
C GLN A 15 9.17 24.71 3.33
N GLY A 16 8.90 24.21 2.13
CA GLY A 16 9.88 23.67 1.19
C GLY A 16 9.95 22.14 1.17
N LEU A 17 11.05 21.63 0.65
CA LEU A 17 11.30 20.18 0.56
C LEU A 17 11.76 19.63 1.91
N LYS A 18 11.03 18.66 2.45
CA LYS A 18 11.41 17.93 3.66
C LYS A 18 11.67 16.48 3.35
N LEU A 19 12.71 15.92 3.93
CA LEU A 19 13.04 14.50 3.83
C LEU A 19 11.87 13.66 4.42
N ASP A 20 11.37 12.67 3.65
CA ASP A 20 10.48 11.66 4.20
C ASP A 20 11.32 10.67 5.04
N SER A 21 11.43 11.00 6.31
CA SER A 21 12.25 10.22 7.25
C SER A 21 11.73 8.79 7.43
N SER A 22 10.45 8.54 7.20
CA SER A 22 9.87 7.20 7.35
C SER A 22 10.39 6.24 6.30
N VAL A 23 10.44 6.67 5.03
CA VAL A 23 11.01 5.89 3.94
C VAL A 23 12.52 5.70 4.13
N PHE A 24 13.21 6.77 4.52
CA PHE A 24 14.65 6.69 4.78
C PHE A 24 14.99 5.70 5.91
N ILE A 25 14.26 5.74 7.03
CA ILE A 25 14.44 4.81 8.15
C ILE A 25 14.11 3.39 7.73
N GLN A 26 13.00 3.20 7.00
CA GLN A 26 12.60 1.88 6.50
C GLN A 26 13.73 1.25 5.68
N GLY A 27 14.29 1.98 4.70
CA GLY A 27 15.39 1.50 3.87
C GLY A 27 16.69 1.31 4.66
N LYS A 28 17.15 2.33 5.38
CA LYS A 28 18.43 2.30 6.12
C LYS A 28 18.53 1.12 7.09
N PHE A 29 17.46 0.81 7.80
CA PHE A 29 17.44 -0.23 8.82
C PHE A 29 16.74 -1.51 8.37
N ARG A 30 16.32 -1.60 7.10
CA ARG A 30 15.60 -2.75 6.53
C ARG A 30 14.46 -3.23 7.44
N THR A 31 13.70 -2.28 7.96
CA THR A 31 12.67 -2.57 8.97
C THR A 31 11.51 -3.38 8.42
N PHE A 32 11.27 -3.33 7.10
CA PHE A 32 10.29 -4.16 6.42
C PHE A 32 10.69 -5.63 6.51
N LEU A 33 11.90 -5.97 6.07
CA LEU A 33 12.42 -7.34 6.12
C LEU A 33 12.37 -7.89 7.54
N GLN A 34 12.90 -7.12 8.51
CA GLN A 34 12.91 -7.55 9.91
C GLN A 34 11.50 -7.84 10.44
N PHE A 35 10.53 -7.01 10.08
CA PHE A 35 9.16 -7.20 10.54
C PHE A 35 8.48 -8.38 9.87
N THR A 36 8.75 -8.63 8.58
CA THR A 36 8.10 -9.71 7.82
C THR A 36 8.71 -11.08 8.09
N GLU A 37 10.00 -11.16 8.42
CA GLU A 37 10.68 -12.44 8.71
C GLU A 37 10.53 -12.90 10.16
N TYR A 38 10.41 -11.98 11.11
CA TYR A 38 10.35 -12.32 12.53
C TYR A 38 8.97 -12.08 13.11
N PRO A 39 8.19 -13.15 13.39
CA PRO A 39 6.86 -13.04 13.97
C PRO A 39 6.85 -12.24 15.28
N GLN A 40 5.96 -11.26 15.34
CA GLN A 40 5.76 -10.40 16.50
C GLN A 40 4.26 -10.36 16.85
N PRO A 41 3.69 -11.39 17.48
CA PRO A 41 2.26 -11.54 17.69
C PRO A 41 1.60 -10.29 18.24
N GLY A 42 0.54 -9.82 17.57
CA GLY A 42 -0.23 -8.63 17.94
C GLY A 42 0.43 -7.30 17.62
N LYS A 43 1.62 -7.28 17.01
CA LYS A 43 2.25 -6.04 16.58
C LYS A 43 1.80 -5.65 15.18
N SER A 44 1.66 -4.34 14.98
CA SER A 44 1.40 -3.73 13.67
C SER A 44 2.47 -2.70 13.36
N LYS A 45 2.82 -2.58 12.07
CA LYS A 45 3.72 -1.53 11.57
C LYS A 45 3.24 -1.03 10.20
N ILE A 46 3.60 0.22 9.91
CA ILE A 46 3.29 0.90 8.66
C ILE A 46 4.55 0.88 7.78
N PHE A 47 4.35 0.53 6.50
CA PHE A 47 5.42 0.44 5.52
C PHE A 47 5.03 1.11 4.19
N ARG A 48 6.05 1.61 3.51
CA ARG A 48 5.99 2.03 2.11
C ARG A 48 6.38 0.84 1.24
N VAL A 49 5.50 0.42 0.38
CA VAL A 49 5.69 -0.81 -0.41
C VAL A 49 5.33 -0.61 -1.87
N VAL A 50 5.88 -1.47 -2.69
CA VAL A 50 5.42 -1.72 -4.06
C VAL A 50 4.50 -2.93 -4.00
N VAL A 51 3.32 -2.81 -4.59
CA VAL A 51 2.29 -3.87 -4.60
C VAL A 51 2.10 -4.39 -6.01
N ASN A 52 2.09 -5.71 -6.14
CA ASN A 52 1.75 -6.41 -7.39
C ASN A 52 0.80 -7.57 -7.09
N GLU A 53 -0.21 -7.77 -7.94
CA GLU A 53 -0.96 -9.02 -7.91
C GLU A 53 -0.08 -10.15 -8.45
N VAL A 54 -0.07 -11.29 -7.79
CA VAL A 54 0.69 -12.47 -8.21
C VAL A 54 -0.23 -13.67 -8.35
N LEU A 55 0.09 -14.53 -9.32
CA LEU A 55 -0.58 -15.81 -9.44
C LEU A 55 0.07 -16.76 -8.42
N SER A 56 -0.69 -17.17 -7.42
CA SER A 56 -0.26 -18.19 -6.48
C SER A 56 -0.82 -19.53 -6.91
N HIS A 57 0.06 -20.54 -7.01
CA HIS A 57 -0.38 -21.90 -7.29
C HIS A 57 -1.25 -22.44 -6.16
N ASP A 58 -0.93 -22.09 -4.92
CA ASP A 58 -1.64 -22.56 -3.73
C ASP A 58 -3.05 -21.97 -3.59
N LEU A 59 -3.30 -20.82 -4.24
CA LEU A 59 -4.61 -20.15 -4.24
C LEU A 59 -5.35 -20.28 -5.58
N ARG A 60 -4.87 -21.15 -6.48
CA ARG A 60 -5.43 -21.26 -7.83
C ARG A 60 -6.90 -21.64 -7.85
N ASP A 61 -7.29 -22.50 -6.93
CA ASP A 61 -8.64 -23.03 -6.82
C ASP A 61 -9.47 -22.31 -5.74
N ASP A 62 -8.86 -21.42 -4.96
CA ASP A 62 -9.54 -20.63 -3.94
C ASP A 62 -9.90 -19.23 -4.48
N LEU A 63 -11.11 -19.12 -5.02
CA LEU A 63 -11.62 -17.85 -5.52
C LEU A 63 -11.94 -16.82 -4.42
N SER A 64 -11.91 -17.24 -3.14
CA SER A 64 -12.17 -16.35 -2.01
C SER A 64 -10.96 -15.50 -1.62
N GLN A 65 -9.79 -15.82 -2.16
CA GLN A 65 -8.54 -15.13 -1.86
C GLN A 65 -7.74 -14.81 -3.13
N ARG A 66 -6.92 -13.78 -3.03
CA ARG A 66 -5.92 -13.43 -4.05
C ARG A 66 -4.58 -13.18 -3.38
N ALA A 67 -3.50 -13.51 -4.07
CA ALA A 67 -2.15 -13.26 -3.58
C ALA A 67 -1.61 -11.94 -4.09
N TYR A 68 -1.00 -11.19 -3.20
CA TYR A 68 -0.30 -9.95 -3.53
C TYR A 68 1.12 -9.99 -3.01
N LYS A 69 2.06 -9.62 -3.88
CA LYS A 69 3.45 -9.41 -3.52
C LYS A 69 3.61 -7.98 -3.04
N LEU A 70 4.06 -7.82 -1.81
CA LEU A 70 4.47 -6.54 -1.23
C LEU A 70 5.99 -6.53 -1.14
N SER A 71 6.63 -5.59 -1.81
CA SER A 71 8.08 -5.42 -1.77
C SER A 71 8.44 -4.13 -1.07
N ASP A 72 9.53 -4.14 -0.30
CA ASP A 72 10.09 -2.90 0.24
C ASP A 72 10.43 -1.95 -0.91
N TYR A 73 10.09 -0.67 -0.74
CA TYR A 73 10.31 0.29 -1.81
C TYR A 73 11.80 0.51 -2.09
N ALA A 74 12.62 0.60 -1.05
CA ALA A 74 14.07 0.81 -1.18
C ALA A 74 14.84 -0.47 -1.56
N TYR A 75 14.31 -1.63 -1.18
CA TYR A 75 14.90 -2.94 -1.44
C TYR A 75 13.87 -3.92 -2.01
N PRO A 76 13.59 -3.88 -3.32
CA PRO A 76 12.55 -4.70 -3.94
C PRO A 76 12.75 -6.21 -3.82
N GLN A 77 13.97 -6.65 -3.50
CA GLN A 77 14.29 -8.04 -3.17
C GLN A 77 13.74 -8.49 -1.81
N ASP A 78 13.46 -7.54 -0.91
CA ASP A 78 12.78 -7.78 0.34
C ASP A 78 11.29 -7.75 0.08
N PHE A 79 10.67 -8.91 0.02
CA PHE A 79 9.24 -9.02 -0.27
C PHE A 79 8.56 -10.12 0.51
N VAL A 80 7.25 -10.01 0.60
CA VAL A 80 6.38 -11.05 1.13
C VAL A 80 5.16 -11.22 0.21
N ASN A 81 4.71 -12.45 0.05
CA ASN A 81 3.45 -12.75 -0.63
C ASN A 81 2.37 -12.97 0.43
N LEU A 82 1.32 -12.18 0.37
CA LEU A 82 0.22 -12.25 1.32
C LEU A 82 -1.08 -12.64 0.63
N PRO A 83 -1.81 -13.62 1.16
CA PRO A 83 -3.18 -13.87 0.74
C PRO A 83 -4.08 -12.77 1.31
N VAL A 84 -4.97 -12.26 0.48
CA VAL A 84 -5.97 -11.26 0.87
C VAL A 84 -7.34 -11.78 0.50
N LYS A 85 -8.24 -11.85 1.47
CA LYS A 85 -9.63 -12.25 1.24
C LYS A 85 -10.34 -11.23 0.37
N VAL A 86 -11.01 -11.70 -0.66
CA VAL A 86 -11.70 -10.87 -1.67
C VAL A 86 -12.82 -10.03 -1.05
N ASP A 87 -13.52 -10.57 -0.07
CA ASP A 87 -14.64 -9.95 0.64
C ASP A 87 -14.21 -8.99 1.77
N SER A 88 -12.91 -9.00 2.15
CA SER A 88 -12.39 -8.06 3.13
C SER A 88 -12.37 -6.62 2.59
N GLU A 89 -12.31 -5.63 3.49
CA GLU A 89 -12.19 -4.22 3.09
C GLU A 89 -10.96 -3.98 2.21
N VAL A 90 -9.82 -4.56 2.58
CA VAL A 90 -8.59 -4.48 1.79
C VAL A 90 -8.76 -5.18 0.44
N GLY A 91 -9.40 -6.34 0.42
CA GLY A 91 -9.65 -7.10 -0.80
C GLY A 91 -10.52 -6.31 -1.78
N LYS A 92 -11.56 -5.66 -1.32
CA LYS A 92 -12.42 -4.78 -2.15
C LYS A 92 -11.63 -3.62 -2.76
N VAL A 93 -10.76 -2.99 -1.97
CA VAL A 93 -9.87 -1.91 -2.46
C VAL A 93 -8.93 -2.45 -3.53
N PHE A 94 -8.35 -3.62 -3.34
CA PHE A 94 -7.42 -4.23 -4.29
C PHE A 94 -8.12 -4.69 -5.57
N LEU A 95 -9.33 -5.22 -5.48
CA LEU A 95 -10.13 -5.62 -6.65
C LEU A 95 -10.55 -4.44 -7.53
N ALA A 96 -10.71 -3.27 -6.95
CA ALA A 96 -11.04 -2.05 -7.70
C ALA A 96 -9.87 -1.57 -8.57
N ILE A 97 -8.67 -2.09 -8.37
CA ILE A 97 -7.47 -1.71 -9.11
C ILE A 97 -7.29 -2.63 -10.31
N ASN A 98 -7.04 -2.05 -11.48
CA ASN A 98 -6.63 -2.82 -12.64
C ASN A 98 -5.13 -3.16 -12.54
N TRP A 99 -4.82 -4.35 -12.05
CA TRP A 99 -3.45 -4.88 -11.94
C TRP A 99 -2.88 -5.32 -13.29
N ARG A 100 -3.75 -5.64 -14.24
CA ARG A 100 -3.40 -6.11 -15.57
C ARG A 100 -3.60 -4.97 -16.57
N GLY A 101 -2.76 -3.96 -16.49
CA GLY A 101 -2.79 -2.92 -17.53
C GLY A 101 -2.70 -3.55 -18.92
N THR A 102 -3.49 -3.05 -19.84
CA THR A 102 -3.48 -3.47 -21.26
C THR A 102 -2.15 -3.23 -21.96
N ASN A 103 -1.25 -2.50 -21.31
CA ASN A 103 0.12 -2.27 -21.73
C ASN A 103 1.09 -2.65 -20.62
N ARG A 104 2.19 -3.32 -20.96
CA ARG A 104 3.32 -3.66 -20.09
C ARG A 104 4.00 -2.43 -19.41
N LEU A 105 3.45 -1.25 -19.60
CA LEU A 105 3.94 0.03 -19.12
C LEU A 105 3.20 0.55 -17.87
N VAL A 106 2.28 -0.24 -17.29
CA VAL A 106 1.68 0.18 -16.02
C VAL A 106 2.75 0.04 -14.94
N PRO A 107 3.21 1.16 -14.35
CA PRO A 107 4.21 1.08 -13.30
C PRO A 107 3.64 0.30 -12.11
N PRO A 108 4.49 -0.40 -11.36
CA PRO A 108 4.06 -1.07 -10.15
C PRO A 108 3.42 -0.05 -9.21
N ARG A 109 2.34 -0.46 -8.54
CA ARG A 109 1.62 0.42 -7.63
C ARG A 109 2.39 0.59 -6.33
N THR A 110 2.60 1.83 -5.93
CA THR A 110 3.16 2.13 -4.62
C THR A 110 2.05 2.40 -3.61
N ALA A 111 2.23 1.94 -2.39
CA ALA A 111 1.24 2.10 -1.33
C ALA A 111 1.90 2.28 0.04
N THR A 112 1.17 2.95 0.93
CA THR A 112 1.43 2.90 2.36
C THR A 112 0.46 1.92 2.97
N VAL A 113 0.99 0.88 3.61
CA VAL A 113 0.19 -0.21 4.16
C VAL A 113 0.48 -0.41 5.63
N GLU A 114 -0.50 -0.92 6.36
CA GLU A 114 -0.31 -1.43 7.72
C GLU A 114 -0.32 -2.95 7.67
N LEU A 115 0.81 -3.55 8.05
CA LEU A 115 0.95 -4.98 8.26
C LEU A 115 0.77 -5.31 9.74
N THR A 116 0.18 -6.45 10.04
CA THR A 116 -0.02 -6.93 11.41
C THR A 116 0.32 -8.41 11.53
N TRP A 117 0.87 -8.79 12.66
CA TRP A 117 0.98 -10.18 13.06
C TRP A 117 -0.23 -10.57 13.88
N SER A 118 -0.93 -11.62 13.49
CA SER A 118 -2.06 -12.16 14.24
C SER A 118 -1.61 -12.58 15.66
N LYS A 119 -2.58 -12.63 16.57
CA LYS A 119 -2.34 -13.15 17.93
C LYS A 119 -2.51 -14.67 18.02
N THR A 120 -2.79 -15.32 16.90
CA THR A 120 -2.96 -16.78 16.83
C THR A 120 -1.64 -17.52 16.97
N THR A 121 -1.71 -18.81 17.22
CA THR A 121 -0.54 -19.72 17.23
C THR A 121 -0.76 -20.81 16.19
N PRO A 122 0.02 -20.88 15.11
CA PRO A 122 1.10 -19.95 14.74
C PRO A 122 0.59 -18.56 14.38
N SER A 123 1.44 -17.55 14.61
CA SER A 123 1.15 -16.18 14.21
C SER A 123 1.28 -16.04 12.70
N VAL A 124 0.36 -15.32 12.08
CA VAL A 124 0.32 -15.09 10.63
C VAL A 124 0.44 -13.62 10.34
N LEU A 125 1.25 -13.29 9.32
CA LEU A 125 1.38 -11.92 8.83
C LEU A 125 0.18 -11.60 7.93
N GLU A 126 -0.47 -10.48 8.18
CA GLU A 126 -1.67 -10.06 7.48
C GLU A 126 -1.54 -8.61 7.01
N LEU A 127 -2.14 -8.32 5.87
CA LEU A 127 -2.35 -6.96 5.40
C LEU A 127 -3.63 -6.39 6.03
N LYS A 128 -3.45 -5.53 7.02
CA LYS A 128 -4.55 -4.98 7.81
C LYS A 128 -5.33 -3.90 7.08
N ARG A 129 -4.63 -2.96 6.45
CA ARG A 129 -5.25 -1.87 5.68
C ARG A 129 -4.26 -1.18 4.76
N VAL A 130 -4.79 -0.50 3.75
CA VAL A 130 -4.08 0.44 2.89
C VAL A 130 -4.39 1.85 3.38
N LEU A 131 -3.36 2.62 3.67
CA LEU A 131 -3.48 3.99 4.18
C LEU A 131 -3.51 5.00 3.03
N CYS A 132 -2.71 4.80 2.01
CA CYS A 132 -2.75 5.59 0.79
C CYS A 132 -2.10 4.86 -0.37
N TRP A 133 -2.48 5.24 -1.59
CA TRP A 133 -1.88 4.82 -2.83
C TRP A 133 -0.98 5.89 -3.41
N GLU A 134 0.00 5.48 -4.23
CA GLU A 134 0.87 6.36 -5.02
C GLU A 134 1.57 7.43 -4.17
N PHE A 135 2.12 7.04 -3.03
CA PHE A 135 2.81 7.95 -2.12
C PHE A 135 4.02 8.68 -2.72
N LEU A 136 4.48 8.25 -3.90
CA LEU A 136 5.55 8.89 -4.66
C LEU A 136 5.06 10.04 -5.54
N GLY A 137 3.76 10.30 -5.58
CA GLY A 137 3.20 11.43 -6.31
C GLY A 137 3.89 12.73 -5.88
N VAL A 138 4.52 13.40 -6.83
CA VAL A 138 5.13 14.71 -6.59
C VAL A 138 4.02 15.69 -6.23
N GLY A 139 3.93 16.05 -4.96
CA GLY A 139 2.86 16.90 -4.43
C GLY A 139 1.62 16.14 -3.97
N GLY A 140 1.70 14.82 -3.84
CA GLY A 140 0.59 14.03 -3.31
C GLY A 140 0.27 14.45 -1.88
N GLU A 141 -0.82 15.18 -1.72
CA GLU A 141 -1.52 15.23 -0.46
C GLU A 141 -1.81 13.79 -0.06
N ILE A 142 -1.75 13.50 1.23
CA ILE A 142 -2.25 12.24 1.76
C ILE A 142 -3.72 12.21 1.35
N GLY A 143 -4.01 11.50 0.26
CA GLY A 143 -5.35 11.46 -0.27
C GLY A 143 -6.27 10.82 0.77
N ASN A 144 -7.09 11.63 1.39
CA ASN A 144 -8.32 11.19 1.99
C ASN A 144 -9.22 10.70 0.85
N THR A 145 -9.00 9.50 0.38
CA THR A 145 -9.95 8.83 -0.50
C THR A 145 -10.99 8.13 0.35
N ALA A 146 -11.86 8.91 0.92
CA ALA A 146 -13.14 8.41 1.40
C ALA A 146 -14.11 9.59 1.39
N SER A 147 -14.70 9.86 0.25
CA SER A 147 -16.09 10.29 0.17
C SER A 147 -16.58 10.17 -1.25
N PRO A 148 -17.53 9.34 -1.56
CA PRO A 148 -18.40 9.54 -2.67
C PRO A 148 -19.36 10.66 -2.24
N ALA A 149 -19.04 11.87 -2.55
CA ALA A 149 -19.98 12.97 -2.41
C ALA A 149 -21.02 12.85 -3.52
N GLY A 150 -22.11 12.22 -3.20
CA GLY A 150 -23.35 12.57 -3.81
C GLY A 150 -23.80 13.86 -3.21
N ASP A 151 -23.87 14.89 -4.01
CA ASP A 151 -24.75 16.00 -3.75
C ASP A 151 -25.31 16.55 -5.06
N THR A 152 -26.48 16.10 -5.29
CA THR A 152 -27.47 16.75 -6.10
C THR A 152 -27.83 18.10 -5.46
N ALA A 153 -27.23 19.15 -5.92
CA ALA A 153 -27.78 20.46 -5.69
C ALA A 153 -28.83 20.75 -6.76
N SER A 154 -30.03 20.51 -6.40
CA SER A 154 -31.22 21.11 -7.03
C SER A 154 -31.17 22.63 -6.85
N ALA A 155 -30.88 23.34 -7.90
CA ALA A 155 -31.16 24.75 -7.94
C ALA A 155 -32.50 24.97 -8.67
N ASP A 156 -33.50 25.13 -7.88
CA ASP A 156 -34.75 25.73 -8.26
C ASP A 156 -34.51 27.23 -8.50
N ALA A 157 -34.77 27.68 -9.67
CA ALA A 157 -34.91 29.09 -9.96
C ALA A 157 -36.28 29.31 -10.55
N GLY A 158 -37.19 29.56 -9.68
CA GLY A 158 -38.48 30.04 -10.03
C GLY A 158 -38.52 31.56 -10.20
N LYS A 159 -39.32 31.97 -11.18
CA LYS A 159 -40.21 33.17 -11.26
C LYS A 159 -39.59 34.48 -11.72
N THR A 160 -40.09 34.91 -12.83
CA THR A 160 -41.36 35.64 -13.10
C THR A 160 -41.34 37.08 -12.63
N GLN A 161 -41.30 37.99 -13.44
CA GLN A 161 -42.24 38.94 -14.04
C GLN A 161 -41.49 39.92 -14.88
#